data_3483cfaf92047726a36a9d7b744249b5
#
_entry.id   3483cfaf92047726a36a9d7b744249b5
#
_cell.length_a   1.000
_cell.length_b   1.000
_cell.length_c   1.000
_cell.angle_alpha   90.00
_cell.angle_beta   90.00
_cell.angle_gamma   90.00
#
_symmetry.space_group_name_H-M   'P 1'
#
loop_
_entity.id
_entity.type
_entity.pdbx_description
1 polymer ?
#
loop_
_entity_poly.entity_id
_entity_poly.type
_entity_poly.pdbx_seq_one_letter_code
_entity_poly.pdbx_strand_id
1 'polypeptide(L)'
;RMDNGLESLRMRTLSGSPRELVKKGGRIQSNSLGGSLQSFPAAATGQITFSHFANAAGNKSYKVRLSEKARVAGRATQVIDILAEDLWRYSYRLWLDTESGLPLKVVTLDERGYALEQFVFTQIDITPAAGKAKPAKAPQNRELKSPFKEVKGFRVIASESRAGSTHYLFSDGLASISLYVEPSKQKEKAQMRRDGVNGLMLADGSIRYVTMGKVPVATLEKILAQTQR
;
A
#
# COMPACT_ATOMS: atom_id res chain seq x y z
N ARG A 1 -12.11 -13.63 -4.24
CA ARG A 1 -13.54 -13.90 -4.10
C ARG A 1 -14.19 -12.71 -3.41
N MET A 2 -15.29 -12.22 -3.92
CA MET A 2 -16.12 -11.21 -3.26
C MET A 2 -17.20 -11.94 -2.48
N ASP A 3 -17.22 -11.81 -1.16
CA ASP A 3 -18.23 -12.38 -0.30
C ASP A 3 -18.95 -11.23 0.40
N ASN A 4 -20.25 -11.09 0.19
CA ASN A 4 -21.08 -9.97 0.69
C ASN A 4 -20.56 -8.55 0.37
N GLY A 5 -19.95 -8.35 -0.80
CA GLY A 5 -19.37 -7.08 -1.21
C GLY A 5 -17.99 -6.77 -0.59
N LEU A 6 -17.42 -7.68 0.19
CA LEU A 6 -16.08 -7.58 0.72
C LEU A 6 -15.10 -8.33 -0.19
N GLU A 7 -14.06 -7.63 -0.64
CA GLU A 7 -12.97 -8.24 -1.37
C GLU A 7 -12.22 -9.22 -0.47
N SER A 8 -12.12 -10.48 -0.87
CA SER A 8 -11.20 -11.43 -0.27
C SER A 8 -10.12 -11.82 -1.28
N LEU A 9 -8.87 -11.71 -0.88
CA LEU A 9 -7.71 -12.05 -1.70
C LEU A 9 -6.88 -13.09 -0.95
N ARG A 10 -6.51 -14.15 -1.64
CA ARG A 10 -5.57 -15.17 -1.16
C ARG A 10 -4.39 -15.24 -2.11
N MET A 11 -3.20 -14.99 -1.61
CA MET A 11 -1.95 -15.07 -2.36
C MET A 11 -1.06 -16.13 -1.75
N ARG A 12 -0.40 -16.91 -2.59
CA ARG A 12 0.62 -17.91 -2.21
C ARG A 12 1.89 -17.62 -3.00
N THR A 13 3.03 -17.73 -2.34
CA THR A 13 4.30 -17.77 -3.07
C THR A 13 4.41 -19.07 -3.83
N LEU A 14 4.81 -19.00 -5.10
CA LEU A 14 5.06 -20.18 -5.94
C LEU A 14 6.52 -20.64 -5.90
N SER A 15 7.41 -19.82 -5.34
CA SER A 15 8.85 -20.07 -5.19
C SER A 15 9.37 -19.46 -3.91
N GLY A 16 10.47 -19.97 -3.39
CA GLY A 16 11.05 -19.55 -2.11
C GLY A 16 10.31 -20.13 -0.90
N SER A 17 10.50 -19.51 0.26
CA SER A 17 9.81 -19.95 1.48
C SER A 17 8.30 -19.79 1.34
N PRO A 18 7.50 -20.85 1.62
CA PRO A 18 6.05 -20.80 1.48
C PRO A 18 5.46 -19.71 2.37
N ARG A 19 4.77 -18.78 1.76
CA ARG A 19 4.01 -17.73 2.45
C ARG A 19 2.60 -17.69 1.89
N GLU A 20 1.64 -17.53 2.75
CA GLU A 20 0.26 -17.30 2.37
C GLU A 20 -0.24 -16.02 2.99
N LEU A 21 -0.86 -15.19 2.18
CA LEU A 21 -1.50 -13.95 2.61
C LEU A 21 -2.98 -14.06 2.30
N VAL A 22 -3.80 -13.85 3.30
CA VAL A 22 -5.27 -13.83 3.15
C VAL A 22 -5.77 -12.47 3.58
N LYS A 23 -6.37 -11.73 2.64
CA LYS A 23 -7.07 -10.49 2.92
C LYS A 23 -8.56 -10.77 3.08
N LYS A 24 -9.15 -10.34 4.19
CA LYS A 24 -10.60 -10.32 4.42
C LYS A 24 -10.98 -9.00 5.08
N GLY A 25 -11.91 -8.26 4.47
CA GLY A 25 -12.53 -7.11 5.10
C GLY A 25 -11.56 -6.05 5.65
N GLY A 26 -10.52 -5.68 4.90
CA GLY A 26 -9.55 -4.67 5.31
C GLY A 26 -8.44 -5.15 6.26
N ARG A 27 -8.42 -6.43 6.64
CA ARG A 27 -7.34 -7.06 7.42
C ARG A 27 -6.58 -8.06 6.55
N ILE A 28 -5.27 -8.13 6.74
CA ILE A 28 -4.41 -9.12 6.11
C ILE A 28 -3.92 -10.07 7.19
N GLN A 29 -4.04 -11.36 6.93
CA GLN A 29 -3.44 -12.42 7.72
C GLN A 29 -2.27 -12.99 6.93
N SER A 30 -1.09 -13.01 7.53
CA SER A 30 0.09 -13.66 6.97
C SER A 30 0.33 -14.95 7.71
N ASN A 31 0.44 -16.05 6.97
CA ASN A 31 0.85 -17.35 7.49
C ASN A 31 2.18 -17.72 6.83
N SER A 32 3.25 -17.73 7.59
CA SER A 32 4.52 -18.36 7.21
C SER A 32 4.63 -19.69 7.91
N LEU A 33 5.04 -20.74 7.20
CA LEU A 33 5.28 -22.04 7.80
C LEU A 33 6.29 -21.91 8.97
N GLY A 34 5.80 -22.05 10.21
CA GLY A 34 6.58 -21.96 11.44
C GLY A 34 6.38 -20.68 12.27
N GLY A 35 5.53 -19.75 11.85
CA GLY A 35 5.24 -18.51 12.60
C GLY A 35 3.77 -18.37 12.97
N SER A 36 3.50 -17.67 14.08
CA SER A 36 2.14 -17.32 14.50
C SER A 36 1.44 -16.47 13.46
N LEU A 37 0.12 -16.70 13.29
CA LEU A 37 -0.77 -15.87 12.47
C LEU A 37 -0.66 -14.41 12.92
N GLN A 38 -0.02 -13.57 12.12
CA GLN A 38 0.03 -12.14 12.37
C GLN A 38 -1.06 -11.46 11.53
N SER A 39 -1.94 -10.70 12.19
CA SER A 39 -3.00 -9.94 11.54
C SER A 39 -2.64 -8.46 11.55
N PHE A 40 -2.50 -7.89 10.37
CA PHE A 40 -2.17 -6.48 10.17
C PHE A 40 -3.32 -5.75 9.46
N PRO A 41 -3.50 -4.43 9.69
CA PRO A 41 -4.31 -3.61 8.81
C PRO A 41 -3.77 -3.72 7.37
N ALA A 42 -4.64 -3.89 6.37
CA ALA A 42 -4.22 -4.05 4.97
C ALA A 42 -3.34 -2.88 4.48
N ALA A 43 -3.59 -1.69 4.98
CA ALA A 43 -2.82 -0.49 4.69
C ALA A 43 -1.39 -0.50 5.26
N ALA A 44 -1.14 -1.25 6.35
CA ALA A 44 0.18 -1.29 7.01
C ALA A 44 1.18 -2.20 6.28
N THR A 45 0.74 -3.04 5.35
CA THR A 45 1.61 -4.03 4.69
C THR A 45 2.23 -3.53 3.38
N GLY A 46 1.94 -2.29 2.97
CA GLY A 46 2.40 -1.76 1.67
C GLY A 46 1.91 -2.59 0.47
N GLN A 47 0.98 -3.52 0.68
CA GLN A 47 0.46 -4.36 -0.39
C GLN A 47 -0.49 -3.59 -1.29
N ILE A 48 -0.37 -3.85 -2.57
CA ILE A 48 -1.24 -3.29 -3.61
C ILE A 48 -2.67 -3.77 -3.36
N THR A 49 -3.50 -2.89 -2.84
CA THR A 49 -4.94 -3.10 -2.80
C THR A 49 -5.50 -2.47 -4.07
N PHE A 50 -5.98 -3.28 -4.99
CA PHE A 50 -6.47 -2.80 -6.30
C PHE A 50 -7.52 -1.69 -6.20
N SER A 51 -8.33 -1.69 -5.14
CA SER A 51 -9.30 -0.63 -4.85
C SER A 51 -8.67 0.76 -4.65
N HIS A 52 -7.39 0.85 -4.27
CA HIS A 52 -6.71 2.15 -4.13
C HIS A 52 -6.53 2.86 -5.46
N PHE A 53 -6.31 2.12 -6.54
CA PHE A 53 -6.13 2.73 -7.86
C PHE A 53 -7.39 3.41 -8.40
N ALA A 54 -8.57 3.03 -7.94
CA ALA A 54 -9.82 3.71 -8.29
C ALA A 54 -9.83 5.18 -7.80
N ASN A 55 -9.07 5.49 -6.76
CA ASN A 55 -8.98 6.85 -6.21
C ASN A 55 -7.99 7.74 -6.98
N ALA A 56 -7.22 7.19 -7.92
CA ALA A 56 -6.23 7.97 -8.68
C ALA A 56 -6.88 9.05 -9.56
N ALA A 57 -8.05 8.75 -10.16
CA ALA A 57 -8.78 9.64 -11.07
C ALA A 57 -9.37 10.84 -10.33
N GLY A 58 -9.03 11.32 -9.31
CA GLY A 58 -9.47 12.54 -8.61
C GLY A 58 -8.38 13.08 -7.70
N ASN A 59 -7.26 12.40 -7.66
CA ASN A 59 -6.15 12.76 -6.81
C ASN A 59 -5.21 13.71 -7.56
N LYS A 60 -5.13 14.96 -7.09
CA LYS A 60 -4.31 16.02 -7.69
C LYS A 60 -2.79 15.71 -7.69
N SER A 61 -2.36 14.73 -6.92
CA SER A 61 -0.95 14.32 -6.85
C SER A 61 -0.56 13.34 -7.96
N TYR A 62 -1.54 12.91 -8.76
CA TYR A 62 -1.31 11.96 -9.84
C TYR A 62 -2.04 12.37 -11.12
N LYS A 63 -1.38 12.12 -12.24
CA LYS A 63 -1.96 12.24 -13.58
C LYS A 63 -2.25 10.85 -14.12
N VAL A 64 -3.51 10.61 -14.48
CA VAL A 64 -3.94 9.35 -15.09
C VAL A 64 -3.93 9.49 -16.61
N ARG A 65 -3.30 8.55 -17.30
CA ARG A 65 -3.20 8.52 -18.76
C ARG A 65 -3.54 7.13 -19.29
N LEU A 66 -4.42 7.07 -20.28
CA LEU A 66 -4.63 5.85 -21.07
C LEU A 66 -3.41 5.65 -21.99
N SER A 67 -2.97 4.42 -22.11
CA SER A 67 -1.88 3.99 -22.97
C SER A 67 -2.37 2.92 -23.97
N GLU A 68 -1.49 2.06 -24.42
CA GLU A 68 -1.78 1.02 -25.42
C GLU A 68 -2.74 -0.06 -24.92
N LYS A 69 -3.27 -0.85 -25.87
CA LYS A 69 -3.91 -2.14 -25.56
C LYS A 69 -2.85 -3.24 -25.56
N ALA A 70 -3.01 -4.20 -24.67
CA ALA A 70 -2.09 -5.32 -24.51
C ALA A 70 -2.82 -6.62 -24.14
N ARG A 71 -2.08 -7.69 -23.83
CA ARG A 71 -2.64 -8.94 -23.32
C ARG A 71 -1.85 -9.42 -22.10
N VAL A 72 -2.56 -9.89 -21.09
CA VAL A 72 -1.98 -10.49 -19.87
C VAL A 72 -2.78 -11.75 -19.52
N ALA A 73 -2.11 -12.85 -19.24
CA ALA A 73 -2.74 -14.15 -18.95
C ALA A 73 -3.83 -14.56 -19.99
N GLY A 74 -3.55 -14.31 -21.27
CA GLY A 74 -4.48 -14.61 -22.37
C GLY A 74 -5.64 -13.63 -22.56
N ARG A 75 -5.84 -12.65 -21.67
CA ARG A 75 -6.95 -11.69 -21.68
C ARG A 75 -6.55 -10.35 -22.28
N ALA A 76 -7.48 -9.69 -22.96
CA ALA A 76 -7.27 -8.34 -23.48
C ALA A 76 -7.22 -7.33 -22.33
N THR A 77 -6.28 -6.40 -22.38
CA THR A 77 -6.11 -5.39 -21.34
C THR A 77 -5.95 -4.00 -21.93
N GLN A 78 -6.44 -2.99 -21.17
CA GLN A 78 -6.14 -1.58 -21.38
C GLN A 78 -5.03 -1.19 -20.42
N VAL A 79 -3.94 -0.62 -20.95
CA VAL A 79 -2.85 -0.10 -20.12
C VAL A 79 -3.19 1.31 -19.64
N ILE A 80 -2.97 1.54 -18.34
CA ILE A 80 -3.18 2.84 -17.69
C ILE A 80 -1.90 3.21 -16.94
N ASP A 81 -1.40 4.42 -17.18
CA ASP A 81 -0.34 5.03 -16.41
C ASP A 81 -0.95 5.95 -15.35
N ILE A 82 -0.53 5.78 -14.09
CA ILE A 82 -0.80 6.68 -12.98
C ILE A 82 0.53 7.32 -12.62
N LEU A 83 0.76 8.53 -13.12
CA LEU A 83 2.03 9.23 -13.02
C LEU A 83 2.01 10.18 -11.84
N ALA A 84 2.98 10.06 -10.95
CA ALA A 84 3.19 11.01 -9.88
C ALA A 84 3.55 12.40 -10.46
N GLU A 85 2.90 13.45 -9.94
CA GLU A 85 3.16 14.84 -10.36
C GLU A 85 4.32 15.47 -9.56
N ASP A 86 4.90 14.74 -8.63
CA ASP A 86 6.02 15.18 -7.78
C ASP A 86 6.99 14.03 -7.47
N LEU A 87 8.05 14.32 -6.72
CA LEU A 87 9.10 13.35 -6.33
C LEU A 87 8.84 12.68 -4.96
N TRP A 88 7.65 12.84 -4.39
CA TRP A 88 7.33 12.35 -3.05
C TRP A 88 6.60 11.00 -3.06
N ARG A 89 6.30 10.47 -4.25
CA ARG A 89 5.54 9.24 -4.46
C ARG A 89 5.99 8.50 -5.71
N TYR A 90 5.65 7.24 -5.79
CA TYR A 90 5.93 6.41 -6.95
C TYR A 90 4.81 6.49 -7.97
N SER A 91 5.16 6.22 -9.24
CA SER A 91 4.21 6.06 -10.33
C SER A 91 3.83 4.59 -10.49
N TYR A 92 2.72 4.35 -11.20
CA TYR A 92 2.24 3.01 -11.46
C TYR A 92 1.85 2.85 -12.92
N ARG A 93 2.06 1.64 -13.46
CA ARG A 93 1.51 1.21 -14.73
C ARG A 93 0.68 -0.05 -14.51
N LEU A 94 -0.59 -0.01 -14.94
CA LEU A 94 -1.56 -1.06 -14.73
C LEU A 94 -2.03 -1.61 -16.07
N TRP A 95 -2.26 -2.91 -16.15
CA TRP A 95 -2.94 -3.59 -17.24
C TRP A 95 -4.29 -4.06 -16.73
N LEU A 96 -5.34 -3.33 -17.08
CA LEU A 96 -6.70 -3.62 -16.65
C LEU A 96 -7.39 -4.52 -17.67
N ASP A 97 -7.94 -5.63 -17.22
CA ASP A 97 -8.77 -6.50 -18.05
C ASP A 97 -9.96 -5.72 -18.61
N THR A 98 -10.16 -5.77 -19.93
CA THR A 98 -11.18 -4.94 -20.59
C THR A 98 -12.62 -5.35 -20.26
N GLU A 99 -12.84 -6.58 -19.80
CA GLU A 99 -14.17 -7.09 -19.45
C GLU A 99 -14.52 -6.86 -17.98
N SER A 100 -13.59 -7.18 -17.07
CA SER A 100 -13.85 -7.14 -15.63
C SER A 100 -13.32 -5.90 -14.94
N GLY A 101 -12.42 -5.14 -15.58
CA GLY A 101 -11.70 -4.02 -14.97
C GLY A 101 -10.65 -4.43 -13.94
N LEU A 102 -10.40 -5.74 -13.76
CA LEU A 102 -9.40 -6.21 -12.80
C LEU A 102 -7.98 -5.90 -13.30
N PRO A 103 -7.08 -5.40 -12.43
CA PRO A 103 -5.66 -5.29 -12.76
C PRO A 103 -5.03 -6.68 -12.85
N LEU A 104 -4.59 -7.06 -14.05
CA LEU A 104 -3.91 -8.34 -14.29
C LEU A 104 -2.38 -8.21 -14.19
N LYS A 105 -1.87 -7.00 -14.34
CA LYS A 105 -0.47 -6.68 -14.10
C LYS A 105 -0.37 -5.28 -13.53
N VAL A 106 0.54 -5.09 -12.57
CA VAL A 106 0.87 -3.80 -11.97
C VAL A 106 2.38 -3.68 -11.88
N VAL A 107 2.91 -2.56 -12.32
CA VAL A 107 4.32 -2.19 -12.17
C VAL A 107 4.39 -0.91 -11.35
N THR A 108 5.20 -0.92 -10.29
CA THR A 108 5.54 0.28 -9.53
C THR A 108 6.82 0.86 -10.12
N LEU A 109 6.81 2.15 -10.41
CA LEU A 109 7.92 2.88 -11.01
C LEU A 109 8.49 3.87 -10.00
N ASP A 110 9.82 3.95 -9.91
CA ASP A 110 10.50 4.95 -9.10
C ASP A 110 10.38 6.36 -9.71
N GLU A 111 11.03 7.34 -9.06
CA GLU A 111 11.05 8.76 -9.47
C GLU A 111 11.72 8.99 -10.82
N ARG A 112 12.48 8.01 -11.31
CA ARG A 112 13.19 8.02 -12.61
C ARG A 112 12.48 7.20 -13.68
N GLY A 113 11.36 6.54 -13.31
CA GLY A 113 10.60 5.66 -14.20
C GLY A 113 11.14 4.23 -14.30
N TYR A 114 12.10 3.82 -13.46
CA TYR A 114 12.54 2.43 -13.40
C TYR A 114 11.59 1.56 -12.59
N ALA A 115 11.38 0.33 -13.06
CA ALA A 115 10.53 -0.62 -12.35
C ALA A 115 11.18 -1.06 -11.03
N LEU A 116 10.49 -0.81 -9.93
CA LEU A 116 10.85 -1.26 -8.58
C LEU A 116 10.30 -2.65 -8.27
N GLU A 117 9.08 -2.89 -8.73
CA GLU A 117 8.33 -4.10 -8.44
C GLU A 117 7.34 -4.36 -9.56
N GLN A 118 7.10 -5.63 -9.83
CA GLN A 118 6.08 -6.08 -10.77
C GLN A 118 5.23 -7.17 -10.12
N PHE A 119 3.92 -6.99 -10.21
CA PHE A 119 2.93 -8.04 -9.96
C PHE A 119 2.27 -8.42 -11.27
N VAL A 120 2.11 -9.72 -11.55
CA VAL A 120 1.45 -10.20 -12.77
C VAL A 120 0.72 -11.51 -12.50
N PHE A 121 -0.50 -11.63 -12.99
CA PHE A 121 -1.18 -12.93 -13.08
C PHE A 121 -0.62 -13.70 -14.28
N THR A 122 -0.11 -14.88 -14.04
CA THR A 122 0.31 -15.80 -15.12
C THR A 122 -0.87 -16.59 -15.66
N GLN A 123 -1.85 -16.84 -14.79
CA GLN A 123 -3.13 -17.47 -15.11
C GLN A 123 -4.21 -16.87 -14.23
N ILE A 124 -5.42 -16.69 -14.76
CA ILE A 124 -6.56 -16.18 -14.00
C ILE A 124 -7.87 -16.74 -14.56
N ASP A 125 -8.73 -17.21 -13.66
CA ASP A 125 -10.12 -17.57 -13.95
C ASP A 125 -11.04 -16.56 -13.25
N ILE A 126 -11.86 -15.88 -14.01
CA ILE A 126 -12.80 -14.88 -13.52
C ILE A 126 -14.22 -15.47 -13.62
N THR A 127 -14.80 -15.77 -12.47
CA THR A 127 -16.19 -16.22 -12.37
C THR A 127 -17.05 -15.02 -11.96
N PRO A 128 -18.11 -14.69 -12.71
CA PRO A 128 -19.05 -13.66 -12.30
C PRO A 128 -19.63 -13.97 -10.93
N ALA A 129 -19.66 -12.98 -10.05
CA ALA A 129 -20.30 -13.15 -8.75
C ALA A 129 -21.81 -13.28 -8.93
N ALA A 130 -22.41 -14.34 -8.39
CA ALA A 130 -23.86 -14.45 -8.31
C ALA A 130 -24.37 -13.45 -7.26
N GLY A 131 -24.93 -12.33 -7.73
CA GLY A 131 -25.51 -11.29 -6.88
C GLY A 131 -24.97 -9.89 -7.17
N LYS A 132 -25.84 -8.88 -6.96
CA LYS A 132 -25.44 -7.46 -7.02
C LYS A 132 -24.53 -7.16 -5.82
N ALA A 133 -23.25 -6.90 -6.07
CA ALA A 133 -22.34 -6.42 -5.05
C ALA A 133 -22.90 -5.09 -4.50
N LYS A 134 -23.19 -5.04 -3.19
CA LYS A 134 -23.43 -3.74 -2.54
C LYS A 134 -22.11 -2.98 -2.58
N PRO A 135 -22.12 -1.72 -3.02
CA PRO A 135 -20.92 -0.90 -2.98
C PRO A 135 -20.41 -0.89 -1.53
N ALA A 136 -19.14 -1.23 -1.37
CA ALA A 136 -18.50 -1.09 -0.07
C ALA A 136 -18.66 0.38 0.35
N LYS A 137 -19.19 0.59 1.56
CA LYS A 137 -19.24 1.95 2.12
C LYS A 137 -17.81 2.47 2.14
N ALA A 138 -17.59 3.59 1.46
CA ALA A 138 -16.33 4.31 1.56
C ALA A 138 -15.99 4.48 3.05
N PRO A 139 -14.73 4.24 3.47
CA PRO A 139 -14.36 4.46 4.85
C PRO A 139 -14.75 5.89 5.21
N GLN A 140 -15.59 6.04 6.22
CA GLN A 140 -15.99 7.36 6.69
C GLN A 140 -14.71 8.06 7.15
N ASN A 141 -14.39 9.17 6.49
CA ASN A 141 -13.33 10.08 6.87
C ASN A 141 -13.68 10.66 8.26
N ARG A 142 -13.38 9.93 9.33
CA ARG A 142 -13.34 10.54 10.66
C ARG A 142 -12.12 11.43 10.66
N GLU A 143 -12.32 12.70 10.86
CA GLU A 143 -11.25 13.66 11.11
C GLU A 143 -10.49 13.19 12.37
N LEU A 144 -9.38 12.51 12.15
CA LEU A 144 -8.53 12.02 13.22
C LEU A 144 -7.73 13.23 13.72
N LYS A 145 -7.92 13.59 15.00
CA LYS A 145 -7.03 14.54 15.67
C LYS A 145 -5.62 13.94 15.63
N SER A 146 -4.77 14.47 14.78
CA SER A 146 -3.40 14.05 14.60
C SER A 146 -2.43 15.10 15.12
N PRO A 147 -1.37 14.73 15.86
CA PRO A 147 -0.30 15.64 16.20
C PRO A 147 0.55 16.04 14.98
N PHE A 148 0.40 15.32 13.87
CA PHE A 148 1.17 15.55 12.65
C PHE A 148 0.36 16.35 11.63
N LYS A 149 1.02 17.31 10.99
CA LYS A 149 0.48 18.06 9.86
C LYS A 149 0.56 17.22 8.58
N GLU A 150 -0.19 17.61 7.58
CA GLU A 150 -0.06 17.05 6.24
C GLU A 150 1.35 17.29 5.69
N VAL A 151 1.93 16.25 5.06
CA VAL A 151 3.24 16.29 4.40
C VAL A 151 3.07 15.90 2.95
N LYS A 152 3.19 16.86 2.04
CA LYS A 152 3.17 16.60 0.59
C LYS A 152 1.95 15.76 0.14
N GLY A 153 0.76 16.04 0.69
CA GLY A 153 -0.48 15.32 0.42
C GLY A 153 -0.70 14.08 1.29
N PHE A 154 0.30 13.63 2.05
CA PHE A 154 0.13 12.55 3.03
C PHE A 154 -0.43 13.09 4.33
N ARG A 155 -1.58 12.58 4.74
CA ARG A 155 -2.26 12.91 6.00
C ARG A 155 -2.50 11.66 6.82
N VAL A 156 -2.58 11.80 8.13
CA VAL A 156 -2.95 10.68 9.01
C VAL A 156 -4.40 10.28 8.75
N ILE A 157 -4.60 9.00 8.43
CA ILE A 157 -5.92 8.41 8.17
C ILE A 157 -6.33 7.39 9.23
N ALA A 158 -5.39 6.92 10.04
CA ALA A 158 -5.64 6.04 11.18
C ALA A 158 -4.54 6.20 12.22
N SER A 159 -4.91 5.97 13.49
CA SER A 159 -3.95 5.82 14.59
C SER A 159 -4.43 4.75 15.56
N GLU A 160 -3.50 3.99 16.09
CA GLU A 160 -3.76 2.93 17.08
C GLU A 160 -2.64 2.96 18.12
N SER A 161 -3.02 3.01 19.40
CA SER A 161 -2.05 2.91 20.52
C SER A 161 -2.24 1.59 21.23
N ARG A 162 -1.14 0.87 21.46
CA ARG A 162 -1.14 -0.42 22.15
C ARG A 162 0.17 -0.62 22.89
N ALA A 163 0.07 -0.96 24.17
CA ALA A 163 1.22 -1.33 25.02
C ALA A 163 2.41 -0.33 24.98
N GLY A 164 2.10 0.97 24.97
CA GLY A 164 3.10 2.05 24.96
C GLY A 164 3.66 2.40 23.58
N SER A 165 3.28 1.67 22.54
CA SER A 165 3.59 2.00 21.14
C SER A 165 2.38 2.65 20.48
N THR A 166 2.59 3.67 19.65
CA THR A 166 1.55 4.30 18.83
C THR A 166 1.91 4.16 17.37
N HIS A 167 0.99 3.61 16.58
CA HIS A 167 1.07 3.50 15.13
C HIS A 167 0.21 4.57 14.48
N TYR A 168 0.79 5.36 13.61
CA TYR A 168 0.10 6.30 12.73
C TYR A 168 0.21 5.81 11.29
N LEU A 169 -0.92 5.81 10.60
CA LEU A 169 -1.00 5.50 9.18
C LEU A 169 -1.28 6.77 8.40
N PHE A 170 -0.32 7.15 7.57
CA PHE A 170 -0.47 8.25 6.60
C PHE A 170 -0.88 7.70 5.24
N SER A 171 -1.66 8.46 4.49
CA SER A 171 -1.96 8.16 3.09
C SER A 171 -2.22 9.43 2.30
N ASP A 172 -1.89 9.36 1.01
CA ASP A 172 -2.29 10.34 -0.01
C ASP A 172 -3.48 9.86 -0.85
N GLY A 173 -4.04 8.68 -0.51
CA GLY A 173 -5.13 8.02 -1.23
C GLY A 173 -4.68 6.83 -2.09
N LEU A 174 -3.42 6.77 -2.54
CA LEU A 174 -2.81 5.64 -3.26
C LEU A 174 -1.72 4.98 -2.44
N ALA A 175 -0.73 5.75 -2.04
CA ALA A 175 0.37 5.28 -1.21
C ALA A 175 0.03 5.41 0.27
N SER A 176 0.67 4.57 1.09
CA SER A 176 0.53 4.61 2.55
C SER A 176 1.89 4.52 3.22
N ILE A 177 2.01 5.20 4.37
CA ILE A 177 3.20 5.24 5.18
C ILE A 177 2.81 4.94 6.62
N SER A 178 3.46 3.96 7.22
CA SER A 178 3.35 3.66 8.65
C SER A 178 4.42 4.40 9.43
N LEU A 179 4.04 5.04 10.53
CA LEU A 179 4.95 5.59 11.53
C LEU A 179 4.65 4.94 12.88
N TYR A 180 5.62 4.26 13.44
CA TYR A 180 5.57 3.71 14.80
C TYR A 180 6.37 4.62 15.73
N VAL A 181 5.79 4.91 16.87
CA VAL A 181 6.39 5.73 17.94
C VAL A 181 6.36 4.89 19.21
N GLU A 182 7.53 4.56 19.74
CA GLU A 182 7.64 3.66 20.87
C GLU A 182 8.80 4.06 21.81
N PRO A 183 8.71 3.78 23.13
CA PRO A 183 9.80 4.03 24.05
C PRO A 183 11.07 3.25 23.65
N SER A 184 12.24 3.87 23.79
CA SER A 184 13.54 3.23 23.54
C SER A 184 14.63 3.84 24.40
N LYS A 185 15.48 3.00 24.96
CA LYS A 185 16.70 3.42 25.67
C LYS A 185 17.93 3.47 24.75
N GLN A 186 17.78 3.07 23.50
CA GLN A 186 18.86 3.02 22.52
C GLN A 186 18.94 4.33 21.74
N LYS A 187 20.15 4.68 21.31
CA LYS A 187 20.39 5.72 20.30
C LYS A 187 20.84 5.02 19.03
N GLU A 188 20.01 5.05 18.01
CA GLU A 188 20.24 4.30 16.79
C GLU A 188 19.63 4.99 15.58
N LYS A 189 20.27 4.85 14.44
CA LYS A 189 19.73 5.27 13.14
C LYS A 189 19.95 4.13 12.15
N ALA A 190 18.89 3.71 11.48
CA ALA A 190 18.97 2.68 10.45
C ALA A 190 18.08 3.02 9.25
N GLN A 191 18.47 2.49 8.11
CA GLN A 191 17.71 2.56 6.87
C GLN A 191 17.62 1.16 6.28
N MET A 192 16.44 0.83 5.76
CA MET A 192 16.21 -0.40 5.00
C MET A 192 15.53 -0.12 3.66
N ARG A 193 15.83 -0.95 2.69
CA ARG A 193 15.14 -0.96 1.40
C ARG A 193 14.95 -2.41 0.96
N ARG A 194 13.72 -2.79 0.67
CA ARG A 194 13.38 -4.11 0.17
C ARG A 194 12.10 -4.08 -0.65
N ASP A 195 12.13 -4.64 -1.85
CA ASP A 195 10.94 -4.83 -2.71
C ASP A 195 10.10 -3.55 -2.89
N GLY A 196 10.77 -2.42 -3.16
CA GLY A 196 10.13 -1.11 -3.30
C GLY A 196 9.67 -0.47 -1.99
N VAL A 197 9.74 -1.18 -0.85
CA VAL A 197 9.49 -0.62 0.47
C VAL A 197 10.77 0.00 1.01
N ASN A 198 10.70 1.26 1.40
CA ASN A 198 11.72 1.94 2.17
C ASN A 198 11.31 2.01 3.63
N GLY A 199 12.29 1.97 4.54
CA GLY A 199 12.11 2.16 5.96
C GLY A 199 13.25 2.99 6.55
N LEU A 200 12.89 3.83 7.52
CA LEU A 200 13.83 4.61 8.32
C LEU A 200 13.52 4.39 9.79
N MET A 201 14.56 4.25 10.59
CA MET A 201 14.48 4.20 12.04
C MET A 201 15.38 5.26 12.64
N LEU A 202 14.87 5.94 13.65
CA LEU A 202 15.58 6.90 14.46
C LEU A 202 15.21 6.68 15.93
N ALA A 203 16.19 6.46 16.80
CA ALA A 203 16.02 6.38 18.24
C ALA A 203 16.95 7.40 18.90
N ASP A 204 16.43 8.21 19.83
CA ASP A 204 17.15 9.30 20.51
C ASP A 204 17.59 8.96 21.95
N GLY A 205 17.26 7.77 22.42
CA GLY A 205 17.52 7.32 23.80
C GLY A 205 16.31 7.44 24.72
N SER A 206 15.21 7.99 24.23
CA SER A 206 13.91 8.07 24.92
C SER A 206 12.80 7.47 24.09
N ILE A 207 12.78 7.78 22.80
CA ILE A 207 11.75 7.38 21.83
C ILE A 207 12.44 6.83 20.60
N ARG A 208 11.84 5.80 20.04
CA ARG A 208 12.16 5.24 18.72
C ARG A 208 11.03 5.53 17.75
N TYR A 209 11.39 6.06 16.61
CA TYR A 209 10.52 6.31 15.48
C TYR A 209 10.89 5.37 14.35
N VAL A 210 9.93 4.58 13.87
CA VAL A 210 10.13 3.71 12.70
C VAL A 210 9.09 4.09 11.66
N THR A 211 9.55 4.57 10.51
CA THR A 211 8.66 4.86 9.38
C THR A 211 8.96 3.94 8.22
N MET A 212 7.92 3.47 7.54
CA MET A 212 8.05 2.60 6.38
C MET A 212 6.89 2.78 5.39
N GLY A 213 7.19 2.59 4.10
CA GLY A 213 6.19 2.66 3.04
C GLY A 213 6.77 2.45 1.65
N LYS A 214 5.89 2.24 0.66
CA LYS A 214 6.26 2.23 -0.76
C LYS A 214 6.24 3.65 -1.31
N VAL A 215 7.20 4.43 -0.85
CA VAL A 215 7.42 5.84 -1.23
C VAL A 215 8.92 6.12 -1.26
N PRO A 216 9.38 7.19 -1.93
CA PRO A 216 10.76 7.64 -1.86
C PRO A 216 11.24 7.87 -0.43
N VAL A 217 12.52 7.61 -0.16
CA VAL A 217 13.13 7.81 1.16
C VAL A 217 12.95 9.24 1.66
N ALA A 218 13.07 10.23 0.76
CA ALA A 218 12.89 11.64 1.09
C ALA A 218 11.50 11.95 1.69
N THR A 219 10.47 11.18 1.33
CA THR A 219 9.12 11.32 1.92
C THR A 219 9.10 10.84 3.36
N LEU A 220 9.75 9.71 3.64
CA LEU A 220 9.87 9.18 5.00
C LEU A 220 10.67 10.15 5.89
N GLU A 221 11.75 10.75 5.38
CA GLU A 221 12.53 11.77 6.08
C GLU A 221 11.67 12.99 6.44
N LYS A 222 10.81 13.45 5.53
CA LYS A 222 9.89 14.57 5.80
C LYS A 222 8.87 14.25 6.88
N ILE A 223 8.40 13.01 6.96
CA ILE A 223 7.50 12.57 8.03
C ILE A 223 8.25 12.51 9.37
N LEU A 224 9.44 11.90 9.39
CA LEU A 224 10.27 11.86 10.61
C LEU A 224 10.64 13.25 11.12
N ALA A 225 10.90 14.21 10.24
CA ALA A 225 11.24 15.58 10.64
C ALA A 225 10.12 16.28 11.44
N GLN A 226 8.87 15.78 11.39
CA GLN A 226 7.79 16.30 12.23
C GLN A 226 7.82 15.77 13.66
N THR A 227 8.48 14.64 13.91
CA THR A 227 8.55 14.01 15.24
C THR A 227 9.62 14.63 16.14
N GLN A 228 10.48 15.46 15.55
CA GLN A 228 11.61 16.09 16.23
C GLN A 228 11.34 17.54 16.68
N ARG A 229 10.08 17.96 16.69
CA ARG A 229 9.67 19.33 17.06
C ARG A 229 8.99 19.36 18.41
#